data_ba3a420577218ecb441416d09aa1bc26
#
_entry.id   ba3a420577218ecb441416d09aa1bc26
#
_cell.length_a   1.000
_cell.length_b   1.000
_cell.length_c   1.000
_cell.angle_alpha   90.00
_cell.angle_beta   90.00
_cell.angle_gamma   90.00
#
_symmetry.space_group_name_H-M   'P 1'
#
loop_
_entity.id
_entity.type
_entity.pdbx_description
1 polymer ?
#
loop_
_entity_poly.entity_id
_entity_poly.type
_entity_poly.pdbx_seq_one_letter_code
_entity_poly.pdbx_strand_id
1 'polypeptide(L)' 'MIMSIKKQIEVLKDTIKWFRTQIEPHDCGWMYTTIDGIKHRISVLRKKLRNK' A
#
# COMPACT_ATOMS: atom_id res chain seq x y z
N MET A 1 17.19 -0.58 11.65
CA MET A 1 17.47 0.02 10.34
C MET A 1 16.23 0.63 9.73
N ILE A 2 16.32 1.87 9.27
CA ILE A 2 15.17 2.58 8.73
C ILE A 2 15.13 2.40 7.22
N MET A 3 14.00 1.91 6.72
CA MET A 3 13.82 1.78 5.27
C MET A 3 13.69 3.15 4.62
N SER A 4 14.28 3.29 3.42
CA SER A 4 14.10 4.50 2.63
C SER A 4 12.63 4.65 2.21
N ILE A 5 12.22 5.85 1.86
CA ILE A 5 10.86 6.10 1.40
C ILE A 5 10.55 5.27 0.15
N LYS A 6 11.49 5.17 -0.77
CA LYS A 6 11.32 4.33 -1.97
C LYS A 6 11.09 2.88 -1.62
N LYS A 7 11.85 2.36 -0.66
CA LYS A 7 11.70 0.96 -0.24
C LYS A 7 10.36 0.73 0.43
N GLN A 8 9.91 1.67 1.26
CA GLN A 8 8.60 1.59 1.90
C GLN A 8 7.49 1.54 0.86
N ILE A 9 7.57 2.38 -0.18
CA ILE A 9 6.59 2.37 -1.27
C ILE A 9 6.57 1.01 -1.97
N GLU A 10 7.74 0.45 -2.25
CA GLU A 10 7.87 -0.86 -2.88
C GLU A 10 7.19 -1.95 -2.07
N VAL A 11 7.48 -2.00 -0.78
CA VAL A 11 6.89 -2.99 0.12
C VAL A 11 5.37 -2.84 0.17
N LEU A 12 4.86 -1.62 0.22
CA LEU A 12 3.43 -1.37 0.25
C LEU A 12 2.75 -1.79 -1.06
N LYS A 13 3.39 -1.55 -2.18
CA LYS A 13 2.88 -2.01 -3.49
C LYS A 13 2.82 -3.53 -3.55
N ASP A 14 3.84 -4.20 -3.08
CA ASP A 14 3.86 -5.66 -3.04
C ASP A 14 2.77 -6.19 -2.12
N THR A 15 2.53 -5.52 -1.01
CA THR A 15 1.44 -5.88 -0.10
C THR A 15 0.08 -5.78 -0.79
N ILE A 16 -0.14 -4.72 -1.57
CA ILE A 16 -1.37 -4.58 -2.34
C ILE A 16 -1.54 -5.73 -3.32
N LYS A 17 -0.47 -6.09 -4.02
CA LYS A 17 -0.50 -7.22 -4.95
C LYS A 17 -0.91 -8.50 -4.24
N TRP A 18 -0.33 -8.76 -3.08
CA TRP A 18 -0.66 -9.93 -2.30
C TRP A 18 -2.13 -9.94 -1.91
N PHE A 19 -2.65 -8.81 -1.40
CA PHE A 19 -4.06 -8.69 -1.03
C PHE A 19 -4.98 -9.00 -2.22
N ARG A 20 -4.64 -8.52 -3.40
CA ARG A 20 -5.45 -8.76 -4.59
C ARG A 20 -5.53 -10.23 -4.95
N THR A 21 -4.50 -11.01 -4.65
CA THR A 21 -4.54 -12.45 -4.90
C THR A 21 -5.40 -13.19 -3.89
N GLN A 22 -5.72 -12.56 -2.74
CA GLN A 22 -6.50 -13.15 -1.68
C GLN A 22 -7.97 -12.74 -1.70
N ILE A 23 -8.34 -11.80 -2.57
CA ILE A 23 -9.72 -11.32 -2.65
C ILE A 23 -10.59 -12.40 -3.25
N GLU A 24 -11.64 -12.77 -2.53
CA GLU A 24 -12.62 -13.74 -2.99
C GLU A 24 -13.90 -13.02 -3.44
N PRO A 25 -14.81 -13.71 -4.17
CA PRO A 25 -16.01 -13.06 -4.71
C PRO A 25 -16.97 -12.51 -3.66
N HIS A 26 -16.86 -12.90 -2.40
CA HIS A 26 -17.76 -12.41 -1.35
C HIS A 26 -16.99 -12.10 -0.07
N ASP A 27 -17.54 -11.18 0.71
CA ASP A 27 -17.04 -10.83 2.03
C ASP A 27 -15.61 -10.30 2.06
N CYS A 28 -15.24 -9.51 1.06
CA CYS A 28 -13.89 -8.95 0.99
C CYS A 28 -13.85 -7.43 1.19
N GLY A 29 -14.91 -6.87 1.78
CA GLY A 29 -14.97 -5.43 2.02
C GLY A 29 -13.79 -4.90 2.81
N TRP A 30 -13.40 -5.63 3.87
CA TRP A 30 -12.27 -5.21 4.69
C TRP A 30 -10.95 -5.20 3.92
N MET A 31 -10.79 -6.09 2.94
CA MET A 31 -9.59 -6.12 2.10
C MET A 31 -9.50 -4.88 1.22
N TYR A 32 -10.62 -4.47 0.62
CA TYR A 32 -10.65 -3.26 -0.20
C TYR A 32 -10.36 -2.02 0.63
N THR A 33 -10.93 -1.95 1.83
CA THR A 33 -10.66 -0.84 2.75
C THR A 33 -9.19 -0.79 3.14
N THR A 34 -8.59 -1.96 3.40
CA THR A 34 -7.18 -2.06 3.74
C THR A 34 -6.30 -1.60 2.57
N ILE A 35 -6.63 -2.04 1.36
CA ILE A 35 -5.90 -1.63 0.15
C ILE A 35 -5.97 -0.12 -0.02
N ASP A 36 -7.14 0.47 0.19
CA ASP A 36 -7.31 1.92 0.10
C ASP A 36 -6.44 2.66 1.12
N GLY A 37 -6.36 2.14 2.34
CA GLY A 37 -5.50 2.69 3.38
C GLY A 37 -4.02 2.63 2.97
N ILE A 38 -3.60 1.51 2.40
CA ILE A 38 -2.23 1.33 1.92
C ILE A 38 -1.94 2.30 0.77
N LYS A 39 -2.86 2.44 -0.17
CA LYS A 39 -2.73 3.39 -1.27
C LYS A 39 -2.59 4.82 -0.77
N HIS A 40 -3.37 5.17 0.25
CA HIS A 40 -3.27 6.49 0.87
C HIS A 40 -1.88 6.70 1.46
N ARG A 41 -1.35 5.70 2.16
CA ARG A 41 0.00 5.79 2.73
C ARG A 41 1.06 5.97 1.64
N ILE A 42 0.93 5.24 0.53
CA ILE A 42 1.83 5.39 -0.61
C ILE A 42 1.79 6.83 -1.13
N SER A 43 0.60 7.40 -1.25
CA SER A 43 0.43 8.78 -1.70
C SER A 43 1.16 9.77 -0.78
N VAL A 44 1.02 9.59 0.53
CA VAL A 44 1.71 10.43 1.52
C VAL A 44 3.23 10.31 1.37
N LEU A 45 3.72 9.08 1.21
CA LEU A 45 5.16 8.84 1.06
C LEU A 45 5.71 9.46 -0.23
N ARG A 46 4.94 9.38 -1.33
CA ARG A 46 5.33 9.99 -2.60
C ARG A 46 5.42 11.51 -2.47
N LYS A 47 4.49 12.11 -1.74
CA LYS A 47 4.54 13.55 -1.46
C LYS A 47 5.80 13.93 -0.72
N LYS A 48 6.17 13.18 0.31
CA LYS A 48 7.38 13.41 1.08
C LYS A 48 8.62 13.32 0.19
N LEU A 49 8.62 12.35 -0.72
CA LEU A 49 9.74 12.15 -1.63
C LEU A 49 9.90 13.33 -2.60
N ARG A 50 8.78 13.88 -3.07
CA ARG A 50 8.80 15.01 -4.00
C ARG A 50 9.17 16.33 -3.34
N ASN A 51 8.76 16.51 -2.10
CA ASN A 51 8.92 17.78 -1.39
C ASN A 51 10.25 17.92 -0.64
N LYS A 52 11.22 17.19 -1.06
CA LYS A 52 12.54 17.22 -0.46
C LYS A 52 13.32 18.45 -0.88
#